data_22c1bb2486a026112fa1c246f6f644c9
#
_entry.id   22c1bb2486a026112fa1c246f6f644c9
#
_cell.length_a   1.000
_cell.length_b   1.000
_cell.length_c   1.000
_cell.angle_alpha   90.00
_cell.angle_beta   90.00
_cell.angle_gamma   90.00
#
_symmetry.space_group_name_H-M   'P 1'
#
loop_
_entity.id
_entity.type
_entity.pdbx_description
1 polymer ?
#
loop_
_entity_poly.entity_id
_entity_poly.type
_entity_poly.pdbx_seq_one_letter_code
_entity_poly.pdbx_strand_id
1 'polypeptide(L)'
;MPDIQILSPHLADLIAAGEVVERPASVVKELVENAFDAGARTVTVELRGGGATYLRVTDDGCGMAPEDAGIAFLRHATSKLHDEQGLEAIGTMGFRGEALAAISAVSHITLTTRQRGAASGTHMTLDAGDIQDMYETGCPEGTTMIVRDLFFNTPARRKFLKSDRAEGAACAAAALRCALGRPDVSVRCIRDGEEVFFSPGDNKLDSCVYSLLGRDLAMSLLPCEGEADGARVHGFISSPAAGRGSRAQQYFFCNGRWIRSAALQAALEQAYRNTLLVGRFPACVLYVELSCAAVDVNVHPAKTEVKFTHERAVFDAVYYGARAALEAEKAPVTTLAKAAARPAPAPKADPFVPAAPKAAPAAPAAPAFA
;
A
#
# COMPACT_ATOMS: atom_id res chain seq x y z
N MET A 1 -10.27 27.17 45.52
CA MET A 1 -10.60 25.79 45.04
C MET A 1 -9.50 25.46 44.03
N PRO A 2 -9.05 24.20 43.92
CA PRO A 2 -8.07 23.89 42.91
C PRO A 2 -8.69 24.12 41.50
N ASP A 3 -7.94 24.82 40.63
CA ASP A 3 -8.40 25.14 39.27
C ASP A 3 -8.27 23.92 38.33
N ILE A 4 -7.55 22.87 38.76
CA ILE A 4 -7.33 21.63 38.01
C ILE A 4 -8.42 20.61 38.36
N GLN A 5 -9.13 20.14 37.33
CA GLN A 5 -10.19 19.13 37.46
C GLN A 5 -9.88 17.91 36.55
N ILE A 6 -10.29 16.74 37.02
CA ILE A 6 -10.25 15.51 36.20
C ILE A 6 -11.41 15.60 35.19
N LEU A 7 -11.09 15.45 33.91
CA LEU A 7 -12.08 15.44 32.83
C LEU A 7 -12.99 14.19 32.93
N SER A 8 -14.23 14.35 32.48
CA SER A 8 -15.08 13.18 32.31
C SER A 8 -14.48 12.24 31.25
N PRO A 9 -14.69 10.90 31.35
CA PRO A 9 -14.18 9.94 30.36
C PRO A 9 -14.59 10.33 28.94
N HIS A 10 -15.84 10.69 28.71
CA HIS A 10 -16.34 11.13 27.42
C HIS A 10 -15.58 12.35 26.86
N LEU A 11 -15.32 13.37 27.68
CA LEU A 11 -14.57 14.55 27.24
C LEU A 11 -13.10 14.22 26.96
N ALA A 12 -12.51 13.34 27.75
CA ALA A 12 -11.15 12.82 27.53
C ALA A 12 -11.09 12.05 26.20
N ASP A 13 -12.13 11.26 25.87
CA ASP A 13 -12.25 10.52 24.60
C ASP A 13 -12.33 11.45 23.39
N LEU A 14 -13.14 12.52 23.49
CA LEU A 14 -13.23 13.53 22.42
C LEU A 14 -11.92 14.27 22.19
N ILE A 15 -11.15 14.57 23.23
CA ILE A 15 -9.85 15.23 23.12
C ILE A 15 -8.85 14.28 22.43
N ALA A 16 -8.73 13.04 22.92
CA ALA A 16 -7.82 12.06 22.35
C ALA A 16 -8.21 11.66 20.91
N ALA A 17 -9.53 11.53 20.63
CA ALA A 17 -10.01 11.35 19.27
C ALA A 17 -9.50 12.47 18.34
N GLY A 18 -9.27 13.66 18.91
CA GLY A 18 -8.73 14.78 18.20
C GLY A 18 -7.31 14.68 17.70
N GLU A 19 -6.52 13.97 18.41
CA GLU A 19 -5.12 13.76 18.08
C GLU A 19 -4.94 12.63 17.06
N VAL A 20 -5.86 11.67 17.04
CA VAL A 20 -5.80 10.48 16.17
C VAL A 20 -6.59 10.68 14.89
N VAL A 21 -7.79 11.24 14.98
CA VAL A 21 -8.72 11.42 13.85
C VAL A 21 -8.86 12.90 13.50
N GLU A 22 -8.02 13.39 12.61
CA GLU A 22 -8.07 14.77 12.13
C GLU A 22 -9.11 14.97 11.01
N ARG A 23 -9.30 13.95 10.16
CA ARG A 23 -10.12 14.00 8.95
C ARG A 23 -10.49 12.60 8.46
N PRO A 24 -11.45 12.43 7.50
CA PRO A 24 -11.83 11.14 6.95
C PRO A 24 -10.67 10.29 6.42
N ALA A 25 -9.66 10.92 5.82
CA ALA A 25 -8.47 10.23 5.32
C ALA A 25 -7.65 9.53 6.42
N SER A 26 -7.69 10.05 7.68
CA SER A 26 -7.06 9.37 8.83
C SER A 26 -7.81 8.08 9.17
N VAL A 27 -9.15 8.10 9.11
CA VAL A 27 -9.98 6.90 9.33
C VAL A 27 -9.70 5.84 8.27
N VAL A 28 -9.67 6.22 6.98
CA VAL A 28 -9.33 5.29 5.88
C VAL A 28 -7.99 4.63 6.15
N LYS A 29 -6.97 5.41 6.48
CA LYS A 29 -5.62 4.90 6.75
C LYS A 29 -5.63 3.87 7.88
N GLU A 30 -6.17 4.22 9.04
CA GLU A 30 -6.16 3.32 10.20
C GLU A 30 -6.97 2.03 9.94
N LEU A 31 -8.13 2.11 9.27
CA LEU A 31 -8.93 0.92 8.97
C LEU A 31 -8.28 0.01 7.93
N VAL A 32 -7.65 0.57 6.90
CA VAL A 32 -6.92 -0.21 5.89
C VAL A 32 -5.66 -0.85 6.49
N GLU A 33 -4.92 -0.13 7.33
CA GLU A 33 -3.77 -0.68 8.06
C GLU A 33 -4.20 -1.81 9.02
N ASN A 34 -5.35 -1.69 9.67
CA ASN A 34 -5.90 -2.77 10.50
C ASN A 34 -6.28 -4.00 9.67
N ALA A 35 -6.85 -3.82 8.46
CA ALA A 35 -7.12 -4.93 7.55
C ALA A 35 -5.83 -5.65 7.12
N PHE A 36 -4.76 -4.91 6.84
CA PHE A 36 -3.44 -5.50 6.53
C PHE A 36 -2.87 -6.29 7.72
N ASP A 37 -2.95 -5.73 8.93
CA ASP A 37 -2.50 -6.41 10.15
C ASP A 37 -3.34 -7.67 10.44
N ALA A 38 -4.62 -7.70 10.03
CA ALA A 38 -5.50 -8.88 10.11
C ALA A 38 -5.18 -9.94 9.02
N GLY A 39 -4.16 -9.71 8.18
CA GLY A 39 -3.76 -10.62 7.12
C GLY A 39 -4.74 -10.70 5.96
N ALA A 40 -5.44 -9.61 5.68
CA ALA A 40 -6.34 -9.51 4.53
C ALA A 40 -5.57 -9.63 3.21
N ARG A 41 -6.18 -10.29 2.23
CA ARG A 41 -5.74 -10.36 0.84
C ARG A 41 -6.53 -9.41 -0.06
N THR A 42 -7.72 -9.04 0.37
CA THR A 42 -8.62 -8.16 -0.36
C THR A 42 -9.18 -7.11 0.58
N VAL A 43 -9.06 -5.83 0.21
CA VAL A 43 -9.61 -4.70 0.94
C VAL A 43 -10.42 -3.82 0.00
N THR A 44 -11.66 -3.50 0.37
CA THR A 44 -12.50 -2.55 -0.37
C THR A 44 -12.80 -1.34 0.51
N VAL A 45 -12.50 -0.15 -0.01
CA VAL A 45 -12.81 1.15 0.61
C VAL A 45 -13.90 1.82 -0.21
N GLU A 46 -15.03 2.14 0.41
CA GLU A 46 -16.14 2.89 -0.22
C GLU A 46 -16.41 4.18 0.54
N LEU A 47 -16.56 5.28 -0.19
CA LEU A 47 -16.71 6.63 0.34
C LEU A 47 -17.91 7.32 -0.31
N ARG A 48 -18.67 8.10 0.51
CA ARG A 48 -19.69 9.03 0.02
C ARG A 48 -19.62 10.33 0.82
N GLY A 49 -19.94 11.46 0.19
CA GLY A 49 -19.88 12.76 0.86
C GLY A 49 -18.50 13.05 1.47
N GLY A 50 -17.44 12.83 0.67
CA GLY A 50 -16.06 13.07 1.12
C GLY A 50 -15.53 12.08 2.16
N GLY A 51 -16.28 11.01 2.50
CA GLY A 51 -15.97 10.09 3.58
C GLY A 51 -16.42 10.55 4.96
N ALA A 52 -16.95 11.76 5.08
CA ALA A 52 -17.49 12.26 6.35
C ALA A 52 -18.91 11.74 6.61
N THR A 53 -19.74 11.65 5.57
CA THR A 53 -21.10 11.13 5.67
C THR A 53 -21.12 9.59 5.71
N TYR A 54 -20.29 8.95 4.90
CA TYR A 54 -20.22 7.50 4.80
C TYR A 54 -18.82 7.06 4.38
N LEU A 55 -18.29 6.11 5.15
CA LEU A 55 -17.04 5.44 4.87
C LEU A 55 -17.20 3.96 5.25
N ARG A 56 -16.89 3.06 4.32
CA ARG A 56 -16.90 1.62 4.55
C ARG A 56 -15.55 1.03 4.17
N VAL A 57 -15.01 0.21 5.07
CA VAL A 57 -13.87 -0.65 4.78
C VAL A 57 -14.30 -2.09 5.00
N THR A 58 -14.10 -2.92 3.99
CA THR A 58 -14.39 -4.37 4.03
C THR A 58 -13.11 -5.11 3.70
N ASP A 59 -12.78 -6.11 4.50
CA ASP A 59 -11.62 -6.98 4.33
C ASP A 59 -11.99 -8.46 4.49
N ASP A 60 -11.13 -9.34 3.99
CA ASP A 60 -11.17 -10.80 4.13
C ASP A 60 -10.12 -11.34 5.10
N GLY A 61 -9.74 -10.53 6.09
CA GLY A 61 -8.75 -10.88 7.11
C GLY A 61 -9.20 -11.98 8.08
N CYS A 62 -8.53 -12.09 9.22
CA CYS A 62 -8.85 -13.11 10.22
C CYS A 62 -10.21 -12.89 10.92
N GLY A 63 -10.80 -11.69 10.82
CA GLY A 63 -11.99 -11.32 11.58
C GLY A 63 -11.75 -11.21 13.08
N MET A 64 -12.82 -11.02 13.85
CA MET A 64 -12.78 -10.92 15.33
C MET A 64 -13.74 -11.92 15.94
N ALA A 65 -13.35 -12.49 17.09
CA ALA A 65 -14.26 -13.25 17.95
C ALA A 65 -15.30 -12.30 18.58
N PRO A 66 -16.49 -12.79 19.00
CA PRO A 66 -17.50 -11.93 19.63
C PRO A 66 -16.97 -11.15 20.83
N GLU A 67 -16.16 -11.78 21.68
CA GLU A 67 -15.55 -11.20 22.86
C GLU A 67 -14.59 -10.07 22.50
N ASP A 68 -13.75 -10.28 21.46
CA ASP A 68 -12.80 -9.29 20.97
C ASP A 68 -13.49 -8.11 20.31
N ALA A 69 -14.60 -8.33 19.59
CA ALA A 69 -15.38 -7.27 18.93
C ALA A 69 -15.90 -6.24 19.95
N GLY A 70 -16.36 -6.70 21.12
CA GLY A 70 -16.81 -5.82 22.21
C GLY A 70 -15.67 -5.02 22.84
N ILE A 71 -14.47 -5.57 22.89
CA ILE A 71 -13.29 -4.95 23.52
C ILE A 71 -12.52 -4.03 22.53
N ALA A 72 -12.58 -4.29 21.24
CA ALA A 72 -11.78 -3.63 20.21
C ALA A 72 -11.95 -2.09 20.19
N PHE A 73 -13.06 -1.57 20.70
CA PHE A 73 -13.37 -0.13 20.80
C PHE A 73 -13.02 0.49 22.15
N LEU A 74 -12.49 -0.29 23.08
CA LEU A 74 -11.97 0.24 24.34
C LEU A 74 -10.59 0.86 24.12
N ARG A 75 -10.28 1.89 24.91
CA ARG A 75 -8.94 2.49 24.91
C ARG A 75 -7.91 1.50 25.39
N HIS A 76 -6.73 1.56 24.78
CA HIS A 76 -5.58 0.69 25.07
C HIS A 76 -5.84 -0.81 24.85
N ALA A 77 -6.94 -1.15 24.15
CA ALA A 77 -7.19 -2.50 23.70
C ALA A 77 -6.43 -2.78 22.41
N THR A 78 -5.49 -3.70 22.45
CA THR A 78 -4.68 -4.09 21.29
C THR A 78 -4.30 -5.56 21.36
N SER A 79 -4.36 -6.24 20.23
CA SER A 79 -3.82 -7.59 20.04
C SER A 79 -2.36 -7.60 19.55
N LYS A 80 -1.75 -6.41 19.39
CA LYS A 80 -0.49 -6.22 18.65
C LYS A 80 0.72 -5.95 19.55
N LEU A 81 0.48 -5.57 20.82
CA LEU A 81 1.51 -5.33 21.81
C LEU A 81 1.13 -6.06 23.11
N HIS A 82 2.04 -6.89 23.61
CA HIS A 82 1.83 -7.65 24.84
C HIS A 82 2.88 -7.34 25.92
N ASP A 83 4.02 -6.73 25.54
CA ASP A 83 5.13 -6.42 26.43
C ASP A 83 5.91 -5.17 25.98
N GLU A 84 6.84 -4.74 26.84
CA GLU A 84 7.70 -3.58 26.57
C GLU A 84 8.68 -3.85 25.43
N GLN A 85 9.08 -5.10 25.17
CA GLN A 85 9.99 -5.46 24.08
C GLN A 85 9.33 -5.30 22.72
N GLY A 86 8.02 -5.56 22.62
CA GLY A 86 7.23 -5.30 21.42
C GLY A 86 7.18 -3.80 21.04
N LEU A 87 7.38 -2.90 22.02
CA LEU A 87 7.40 -1.47 21.76
C LEU A 87 8.73 -1.02 21.11
N GLU A 88 9.83 -1.72 21.37
CA GLU A 88 11.15 -1.42 20.80
C GLU A 88 11.28 -1.90 19.34
N ALA A 89 10.48 -2.88 18.92
CA ALA A 89 10.55 -3.47 17.59
C ALA A 89 9.16 -3.61 16.95
N ILE A 90 8.50 -2.47 16.68
CA ILE A 90 7.13 -2.43 16.14
C ILE A 90 7.11 -2.97 14.70
N GLY A 91 6.64 -4.22 14.55
CA GLY A 91 6.48 -4.90 13.25
C GLY A 91 5.10 -4.74 12.62
N THR A 92 4.10 -4.21 13.36
CA THR A 92 2.72 -4.03 12.89
C THR A 92 2.45 -2.59 12.46
N MET A 93 1.45 -2.38 11.57
CA MET A 93 1.05 -1.04 11.14
C MET A 93 0.35 -0.25 12.25
N GLY A 94 -0.48 -0.90 13.07
CA GLY A 94 -1.11 -0.34 14.27
C GLY A 94 -0.51 -0.95 15.54
N PHE A 95 -0.42 -0.19 16.64
CA PHE A 95 0.07 -0.71 17.92
C PHE A 95 -0.54 -0.04 19.17
N ARG A 96 -1.09 1.18 19.06
CA ARG A 96 -1.50 1.97 20.23
C ARG A 96 -2.83 1.54 20.88
N GLY A 97 -3.69 0.77 20.17
CA GLY A 97 -5.01 0.40 20.68
C GLY A 97 -5.96 1.59 20.91
N GLU A 98 -5.79 2.67 20.16
CA GLU A 98 -6.57 3.91 20.35
C GLU A 98 -7.39 4.30 19.12
N ALA A 99 -7.04 3.77 17.94
CA ALA A 99 -7.64 4.23 16.68
C ALA A 99 -9.14 3.94 16.60
N LEU A 100 -9.57 2.71 16.92
CA LEU A 100 -10.98 2.33 16.88
C LEU A 100 -11.80 3.08 17.95
N ALA A 101 -11.28 3.22 19.18
CA ALA A 101 -11.88 4.02 20.23
C ALA A 101 -12.03 5.49 19.80
N ALA A 102 -11.00 6.08 19.20
CA ALA A 102 -11.02 7.45 18.71
C ALA A 102 -12.03 7.65 17.56
N ILE A 103 -12.13 6.71 16.63
CA ILE A 103 -13.08 6.77 15.51
C ILE A 103 -14.51 6.65 16.03
N SER A 104 -14.78 5.69 16.91
CA SER A 104 -16.13 5.47 17.47
C SER A 104 -16.62 6.65 18.30
N ALA A 105 -15.76 7.29 19.09
CA ALA A 105 -16.12 8.45 19.91
C ALA A 105 -16.67 9.65 19.12
N VAL A 106 -16.37 9.75 17.81
CA VAL A 106 -16.74 10.87 16.96
C VAL A 106 -17.62 10.50 15.76
N SER A 107 -18.20 9.29 15.77
CA SER A 107 -19.01 8.78 14.65
C SER A 107 -20.03 7.74 15.09
N HIS A 108 -20.90 7.34 14.16
CA HIS A 108 -21.74 6.14 14.29
C HIS A 108 -21.05 4.98 13.57
N ILE A 109 -20.84 3.87 14.29
CA ILE A 109 -20.16 2.68 13.76
C ILE A 109 -21.17 1.57 13.54
N THR A 110 -21.02 0.85 12.43
CA THR A 110 -21.58 -0.47 12.25
C THR A 110 -20.45 -1.43 11.94
N LEU A 111 -20.21 -2.39 12.81
CA LEU A 111 -19.26 -3.47 12.64
C LEU A 111 -20.00 -4.75 12.29
N THR A 112 -19.51 -5.47 11.30
CA THR A 112 -19.90 -6.86 11.02
C THR A 112 -18.62 -7.65 10.80
N THR A 113 -18.36 -8.66 11.62
CA THR A 113 -17.12 -9.42 11.57
C THR A 113 -17.37 -10.90 11.83
N ARG A 114 -16.59 -11.75 11.18
CA ARG A 114 -16.58 -13.19 11.42
C ARG A 114 -15.15 -13.71 11.45
N GLN A 115 -14.79 -14.34 12.55
CA GLN A 115 -13.50 -14.99 12.67
C GLN A 115 -13.40 -16.15 11.68
N ARG A 116 -12.22 -16.32 11.10
CA ARG A 116 -11.97 -17.41 10.14
C ARG A 116 -12.29 -18.77 10.73
N GLY A 117 -13.11 -19.55 10.01
CA GLY A 117 -13.57 -20.88 10.44
C GLY A 117 -14.72 -20.87 11.45
N ALA A 118 -15.20 -19.71 11.93
CA ALA A 118 -16.37 -19.62 12.80
C ALA A 118 -17.67 -19.86 12.01
N ALA A 119 -18.66 -20.48 12.64
CA ALA A 119 -19.96 -20.78 12.03
C ALA A 119 -20.78 -19.51 11.74
N SER A 120 -20.70 -18.53 12.64
CA SER A 120 -21.42 -17.25 12.58
C SER A 120 -20.49 -16.08 12.87
N GLY A 121 -20.94 -14.89 12.55
CA GLY A 121 -20.25 -13.64 12.86
C GLY A 121 -21.01 -12.80 13.86
N THR A 122 -20.46 -11.65 14.17
CA THR A 122 -21.00 -10.66 15.10
C THR A 122 -21.36 -9.39 14.35
N HIS A 123 -22.57 -8.90 14.59
CA HIS A 123 -23.00 -7.55 14.22
C HIS A 123 -23.02 -6.67 15.46
N MET A 124 -22.49 -5.46 15.36
CA MET A 124 -22.46 -4.50 16.44
C MET A 124 -22.64 -3.08 15.93
N THR A 125 -23.40 -2.28 16.65
CA THR A 125 -23.57 -0.85 16.39
C THR A 125 -23.10 -0.04 17.58
N LEU A 126 -22.42 1.07 17.30
CA LEU A 126 -21.97 2.02 18.32
C LEU A 126 -22.42 3.46 17.95
N ASP A 127 -22.76 4.20 18.97
CA ASP A 127 -23.04 5.63 18.89
C ASP A 127 -22.12 6.39 19.83
N ALA A 128 -21.27 7.25 19.31
CA ALA A 128 -20.28 8.03 20.08
C ALA A 128 -19.41 7.17 21.04
N GLY A 129 -19.10 5.94 20.66
CA GLY A 129 -18.31 5.00 21.44
C GLY A 129 -19.13 4.04 22.31
N ASP A 130 -20.41 4.30 22.54
CA ASP A 130 -21.28 3.43 23.33
C ASP A 130 -21.92 2.34 22.46
N ILE A 131 -21.79 1.09 22.86
CA ILE A 131 -22.42 -0.05 22.19
C ILE A 131 -23.93 0.04 22.36
N GLN A 132 -24.67 0.11 21.26
CA GLN A 132 -26.12 0.15 21.22
C GLN A 132 -26.72 -1.24 21.06
N ASP A 133 -26.21 -2.01 20.11
CA ASP A 133 -26.65 -3.37 19.81
C ASP A 133 -25.46 -4.28 19.53
N MET A 134 -25.54 -5.54 19.94
CA MET A 134 -24.59 -6.58 19.59
C MET A 134 -25.31 -7.93 19.52
N TYR A 135 -25.23 -8.58 18.37
CA TYR A 135 -25.88 -9.86 18.14
C TYR A 135 -25.17 -10.73 17.10
N GLU A 136 -25.47 -12.01 17.13
CA GLU A 136 -24.96 -12.99 16.18
C GLU A 136 -25.61 -12.82 14.81
N THR A 137 -24.83 -12.90 13.72
CA THR A 137 -25.31 -12.74 12.35
C THR A 137 -24.55 -13.61 11.36
N GLY A 138 -25.20 -13.92 10.23
CA GLY A 138 -24.51 -14.53 9.08
C GLY A 138 -23.77 -13.47 8.27
N CYS A 139 -22.45 -13.62 8.13
CA CYS A 139 -21.64 -12.74 7.27
C CYS A 139 -20.43 -13.49 6.70
N PRO A 140 -19.76 -12.96 5.66
CA PRO A 140 -18.48 -13.48 5.18
C PRO A 140 -17.40 -13.44 6.27
N GLU A 141 -16.35 -14.26 6.13
CA GLU A 141 -15.14 -14.17 6.95
C GLU A 141 -14.45 -12.81 6.71
N GLY A 142 -13.78 -12.28 7.74
CA GLY A 142 -13.16 -10.97 7.73
C GLY A 142 -13.99 -9.92 8.45
N THR A 143 -13.78 -8.65 8.12
CA THR A 143 -14.41 -7.52 8.80
C THR A 143 -14.99 -6.51 7.81
N THR A 144 -16.19 -6.04 8.11
CA THR A 144 -16.79 -4.86 7.46
C THR A 144 -17.05 -3.82 8.53
N MET A 145 -16.43 -2.67 8.37
CA MET A 145 -16.64 -1.51 9.25
C MET A 145 -17.24 -0.37 8.46
N ILE A 146 -18.37 0.16 8.93
CA ILE A 146 -19.03 1.33 8.36
C ILE A 146 -18.99 2.44 9.39
N VAL A 147 -18.45 3.58 8.98
CA VAL A 147 -18.38 4.82 9.76
C VAL A 147 -19.33 5.81 9.12
N ARG A 148 -20.27 6.36 9.88
CA ARG A 148 -21.24 7.36 9.43
C ARG A 148 -21.13 8.62 10.24
N ASP A 149 -21.44 9.74 9.59
CA ASP A 149 -21.59 11.07 10.21
C ASP A 149 -20.39 11.46 11.07
N LEU A 150 -19.19 11.28 10.52
CA LEU A 150 -17.94 11.61 11.20
C LEU A 150 -17.96 13.05 11.70
N PHE A 151 -17.63 13.26 12.98
CA PHE A 151 -17.67 14.54 13.70
C PHE A 151 -19.09 15.08 13.96
N PHE A 152 -20.12 14.23 14.00
CA PHE A 152 -21.49 14.68 14.29
C PHE A 152 -21.60 15.38 15.65
N ASN A 153 -20.85 14.93 16.65
CA ASN A 153 -20.81 15.44 18.01
C ASN A 153 -19.65 16.45 18.25
N THR A 154 -18.85 16.75 17.24
CA THR A 154 -17.74 17.72 17.31
C THR A 154 -17.86 18.78 16.21
N PRO A 155 -18.84 19.70 16.28
CA PRO A 155 -19.18 20.65 15.21
C PRO A 155 -18.02 21.57 14.84
N ALA A 156 -17.14 21.90 15.78
CA ALA A 156 -15.94 22.70 15.49
C ALA A 156 -15.05 21.99 14.48
N ARG A 157 -14.78 20.68 14.64
CA ARG A 157 -14.00 19.87 13.69
C ARG A 157 -14.68 19.74 12.36
N ARG A 158 -15.98 19.47 12.36
CA ARG A 158 -16.76 19.35 11.11
C ARG A 158 -16.63 20.61 10.26
N LYS A 159 -16.54 21.81 10.87
CA LYS A 159 -16.34 23.09 10.16
C LYS A 159 -14.95 23.22 9.53
N PHE A 160 -13.93 22.54 10.02
CA PHE A 160 -12.59 22.56 9.44
C PHE A 160 -12.40 21.59 8.28
N LEU A 161 -13.36 20.69 8.02
CA LEU A 161 -13.33 19.84 6.84
C LEU A 161 -13.42 20.71 5.57
N LYS A 162 -12.67 20.29 4.58
CA LYS A 162 -12.72 20.88 3.24
C LYS A 162 -14.00 20.41 2.51
N SER A 163 -14.14 20.79 1.25
CA SER A 163 -15.25 20.28 0.43
C SER A 163 -15.21 18.76 0.31
N ASP A 164 -16.37 18.10 0.13
CA ASP A 164 -16.49 16.66 -0.03
C ASP A 164 -15.58 16.13 -1.13
N ARG A 165 -15.43 16.88 -2.23
CA ARG A 165 -14.49 16.54 -3.30
C ARG A 165 -13.04 16.50 -2.82
N ALA A 166 -12.63 17.47 -2.00
CA ALA A 166 -11.25 17.54 -1.48
C ALA A 166 -10.99 16.48 -0.41
N GLU A 167 -11.97 16.23 0.50
CA GLU A 167 -11.86 15.18 1.50
C GLU A 167 -11.86 13.78 0.84
N GLY A 168 -12.74 13.54 -0.13
CA GLY A 168 -12.79 12.28 -0.89
C GLY A 168 -11.50 12.02 -1.68
N ALA A 169 -10.89 13.07 -2.25
CA ALA A 169 -9.58 12.94 -2.89
C ALA A 169 -8.46 12.62 -1.89
N ALA A 170 -8.52 13.19 -0.68
CA ALA A 170 -7.56 12.88 0.39
C ALA A 170 -7.71 11.44 0.90
N CYS A 171 -8.94 10.93 1.02
CA CYS A 171 -9.25 9.55 1.36
C CYS A 171 -8.70 8.57 0.30
N ALA A 172 -9.00 8.83 -0.97
CA ALA A 172 -8.50 8.00 -2.07
C ALA A 172 -6.96 8.00 -2.11
N ALA A 173 -6.32 9.15 -1.88
CA ALA A 173 -4.86 9.25 -1.79
C ALA A 173 -4.28 8.51 -0.58
N ALA A 174 -5.00 8.43 0.55
CA ALA A 174 -4.60 7.62 1.71
C ALA A 174 -4.68 6.12 1.36
N ALA A 175 -5.80 5.66 0.80
CA ALA A 175 -5.97 4.27 0.37
C ALA A 175 -4.94 3.88 -0.70
N LEU A 176 -4.63 4.76 -1.67
CA LEU A 176 -3.61 4.53 -2.69
C LEU A 176 -2.22 4.32 -2.07
N ARG A 177 -1.85 5.14 -1.09
CA ARG A 177 -0.56 4.98 -0.39
C ARG A 177 -0.49 3.66 0.37
N CYS A 178 -1.58 3.25 1.03
CA CYS A 178 -1.64 1.94 1.67
C CYS A 178 -1.48 0.81 0.63
N ALA A 179 -2.19 0.88 -0.51
CA ALA A 179 -2.11 -0.10 -1.59
C ALA A 179 -0.70 -0.19 -2.21
N LEU A 180 -0.03 0.95 -2.44
CA LEU A 180 1.36 0.96 -2.88
C LEU A 180 2.29 0.30 -1.86
N GLY A 181 2.04 0.46 -0.55
CA GLY A 181 2.83 -0.17 0.52
C GLY A 181 2.68 -1.69 0.60
N ARG A 182 1.65 -2.27 -0.01
CA ARG A 182 1.30 -3.70 0.04
C ARG A 182 0.87 -4.21 -1.34
N PRO A 183 1.80 -4.39 -2.27
CA PRO A 183 1.52 -4.93 -3.61
C PRO A 183 0.92 -6.34 -3.59
N ASP A 184 1.09 -7.06 -2.49
CA ASP A 184 0.55 -8.40 -2.21
C ASP A 184 -0.94 -8.41 -1.82
N VAL A 185 -1.55 -7.23 -1.58
CA VAL A 185 -2.96 -7.10 -1.20
C VAL A 185 -3.74 -6.41 -2.32
N SER A 186 -4.86 -7.00 -2.70
CA SER A 186 -5.81 -6.36 -3.62
C SER A 186 -6.57 -5.26 -2.90
N VAL A 187 -6.47 -4.03 -3.40
CA VAL A 187 -7.16 -2.87 -2.81
C VAL A 187 -8.02 -2.20 -3.85
N ARG A 188 -9.32 -2.06 -3.55
CA ARG A 188 -10.29 -1.34 -4.38
C ARG A 188 -10.77 -0.09 -3.65
N CYS A 189 -10.77 1.05 -4.33
CA CYS A 189 -11.32 2.30 -3.80
C CYS A 189 -12.49 2.78 -4.66
N ILE A 190 -13.65 2.97 -4.04
CA ILE A 190 -14.89 3.42 -4.67
C ILE A 190 -15.28 4.75 -4.02
N ARG A 191 -15.57 5.77 -4.80
CA ARG A 191 -16.03 7.08 -4.34
C ARG A 191 -17.29 7.48 -5.06
N ASP A 192 -18.35 7.75 -4.29
CA ASP A 192 -19.66 8.18 -4.79
C ASP A 192 -20.23 7.23 -5.87
N GLY A 193 -19.94 5.91 -5.75
CA GLY A 193 -20.38 4.86 -6.65
C GLY A 193 -19.44 4.57 -7.83
N GLU A 194 -18.39 5.35 -8.03
CA GLU A 194 -17.41 5.16 -9.09
C GLU A 194 -16.10 4.57 -8.54
N GLU A 195 -15.53 3.59 -9.26
CA GLU A 195 -14.21 3.04 -8.93
C GLU A 195 -13.12 4.08 -9.25
N VAL A 196 -12.39 4.50 -8.21
CA VAL A 196 -11.28 5.45 -8.35
C VAL A 196 -10.00 4.74 -8.78
N PHE A 197 -9.73 3.57 -8.19
CA PHE A 197 -8.63 2.70 -8.54
C PHE A 197 -8.84 1.27 -8.05
N PHE A 198 -8.09 0.35 -8.63
CA PHE A 198 -7.99 -1.05 -8.24
C PHE A 198 -6.53 -1.51 -8.30
N SER A 199 -6.02 -2.09 -7.21
CA SER A 199 -4.73 -2.77 -7.14
C SER A 199 -4.94 -4.28 -7.18
N PRO A 200 -4.22 -5.02 -8.07
CA PRO A 200 -4.50 -6.44 -8.28
C PRO A 200 -4.12 -7.36 -7.11
N GLY A 201 -3.14 -6.99 -6.28
CA GLY A 201 -2.69 -7.83 -5.17
C GLY A 201 -1.87 -9.06 -5.60
N ASP A 202 -1.22 -8.99 -6.76
CA ASP A 202 -0.44 -10.08 -7.35
C ASP A 202 1.02 -10.15 -6.87
N ASN A 203 1.35 -9.37 -5.86
CA ASN A 203 2.69 -9.21 -5.29
C ASN A 203 3.74 -8.74 -6.32
N LYS A 204 3.30 -8.03 -7.37
CA LYS A 204 4.18 -7.43 -8.36
C LYS A 204 4.10 -5.92 -8.29
N LEU A 205 5.22 -5.30 -7.97
CA LEU A 205 5.28 -3.85 -7.81
C LEU A 205 5.00 -3.10 -9.12
N ASP A 206 5.47 -3.60 -10.23
CA ASP A 206 5.22 -3.04 -11.57
C ASP A 206 3.72 -3.05 -11.92
N SER A 207 3.01 -4.16 -11.68
CA SER A 207 1.56 -4.26 -11.85
C SER A 207 0.82 -3.28 -10.95
N CYS A 208 1.22 -3.20 -9.67
CA CYS A 208 0.66 -2.29 -8.69
C CYS A 208 0.84 -0.83 -9.11
N VAL A 209 2.05 -0.44 -9.48
CA VAL A 209 2.38 0.92 -9.92
C VAL A 209 1.62 1.28 -11.20
N TYR A 210 1.56 0.37 -12.18
CA TYR A 210 0.81 0.58 -13.41
C TYR A 210 -0.68 0.84 -13.14
N SER A 211 -1.28 0.03 -12.28
CA SER A 211 -2.71 0.13 -11.95
C SER A 211 -3.04 1.39 -11.14
N LEU A 212 -2.17 1.78 -10.20
CA LEU A 212 -2.44 2.88 -9.27
C LEU A 212 -1.98 4.25 -9.78
N LEU A 213 -0.84 4.32 -10.48
CA LEU A 213 -0.25 5.59 -10.92
C LEU A 213 -0.45 5.86 -12.41
N GLY A 214 -1.02 4.90 -13.14
CA GLY A 214 -1.35 4.99 -14.54
C GLY A 214 -0.16 4.68 -15.46
N ARG A 215 -0.51 4.38 -16.72
CA ARG A 215 0.44 3.95 -17.76
C ARG A 215 1.58 4.91 -18.00
N ASP A 216 1.27 6.21 -18.12
CA ASP A 216 2.26 7.21 -18.52
C ASP A 216 3.39 7.36 -17.51
N LEU A 217 3.08 7.31 -16.20
CA LEU A 217 4.10 7.32 -15.19
C LEU A 217 4.82 5.96 -15.13
N ALA A 218 4.08 4.85 -15.09
CA ALA A 218 4.66 3.52 -14.98
C ALA A 218 5.69 3.23 -16.08
N MET A 219 5.38 3.58 -17.34
CA MET A 219 6.28 3.38 -18.47
C MET A 219 7.51 4.29 -18.46
N SER A 220 7.55 5.31 -17.63
CA SER A 220 8.68 6.23 -17.47
C SER A 220 9.53 5.92 -16.24
N LEU A 221 9.23 4.85 -15.51
CA LEU A 221 9.95 4.47 -14.31
C LEU A 221 11.12 3.55 -14.62
N LEU A 222 12.21 3.77 -13.91
CA LEU A 222 13.45 3.00 -13.95
C LEU A 222 13.56 2.18 -12.66
N PRO A 223 13.96 0.91 -12.70
CA PRO A 223 14.28 0.14 -11.50
C PRO A 223 15.39 0.83 -10.71
N CYS A 224 15.25 0.88 -9.41
CA CYS A 224 16.22 1.49 -8.50
C CYS A 224 16.49 0.53 -7.36
N GLU A 225 17.75 0.18 -7.16
CA GLU A 225 18.24 -0.63 -6.06
C GLU A 225 19.47 0.03 -5.46
N GLY A 226 19.57 0.02 -4.14
CA GLY A 226 20.71 0.59 -3.42
C GLY A 226 20.88 -0.04 -2.03
N GLU A 227 22.10 -0.09 -1.55
CA GLU A 227 22.41 -0.61 -0.24
C GLU A 227 23.57 0.20 0.38
N ALA A 228 23.45 0.56 1.66
CA ALA A 228 24.48 1.22 2.42
C ALA A 228 24.28 0.95 3.92
N ASP A 229 25.33 0.51 4.63
CA ASP A 229 25.38 0.36 6.08
C ASP A 229 24.13 -0.27 6.72
N GLY A 230 23.62 -1.36 6.10
CA GLY A 230 22.44 -2.09 6.58
C GLY A 230 21.08 -1.47 6.19
N ALA A 231 21.08 -0.39 5.43
CA ALA A 231 19.89 0.14 4.77
C ALA A 231 19.81 -0.40 3.33
N ARG A 232 18.70 -1.06 2.98
CA ARG A 232 18.43 -1.52 1.62
C ARG A 232 17.29 -0.71 1.03
N VAL A 233 17.45 -0.27 -0.21
CA VAL A 233 16.44 0.48 -0.97
C VAL A 233 16.15 -0.24 -2.26
N HIS A 234 14.86 -0.41 -2.59
CA HIS A 234 14.43 -0.96 -3.86
C HIS A 234 13.14 -0.27 -4.34
N GLY A 235 12.83 -0.40 -5.61
CA GLY A 235 11.61 0.15 -6.20
C GLY A 235 11.86 0.85 -7.54
N PHE A 236 11.21 1.99 -7.73
CA PHE A 236 11.23 2.71 -8.99
C PHE A 236 11.47 4.21 -8.81
N ILE A 237 12.19 4.81 -9.76
CA ILE A 237 12.35 6.25 -9.90
C ILE A 237 11.99 6.67 -11.33
N SER A 238 11.53 7.91 -11.54
CA SER A 238 11.19 8.37 -12.89
C SER A 238 12.43 8.66 -13.73
N SER A 239 12.37 8.43 -15.04
CA SER A 239 13.38 8.97 -15.95
C SER A 239 13.43 10.50 -15.87
N PRO A 240 14.57 11.14 -16.19
CA PRO A 240 14.69 12.60 -16.17
C PRO A 240 13.68 13.31 -17.07
N ALA A 241 13.28 12.69 -18.18
CA ALA A 241 12.29 13.23 -19.10
C ALA A 241 10.88 13.32 -18.49
N ALA A 242 10.58 12.51 -17.48
CA ALA A 242 9.28 12.42 -16.80
C ALA A 242 9.17 13.26 -15.53
N GLY A 243 10.04 14.28 -15.35
CA GLY A 243 10.02 15.17 -14.19
C GLY A 243 8.65 15.82 -13.96
N ARG A 244 8.23 15.94 -12.69
CA ARG A 244 6.93 16.45 -12.26
C ARG A 244 7.01 17.89 -11.72
N GLY A 245 5.89 18.63 -11.76
CA GLY A 245 5.82 20.00 -11.24
C GLY A 245 5.76 20.08 -9.70
N SER A 246 5.64 18.95 -9.01
CA SER A 246 5.58 18.90 -7.54
C SER A 246 6.08 17.54 -7.02
N ARG A 247 6.33 17.48 -5.70
CA ARG A 247 6.73 16.26 -4.97
C ARG A 247 5.57 15.29 -4.66
N ALA A 248 4.37 15.54 -5.17
CA ALA A 248 3.17 14.76 -4.84
C ALA A 248 3.26 13.28 -5.24
N GLN A 249 4.15 12.95 -6.19
CA GLN A 249 4.39 11.60 -6.67
C GLN A 249 5.73 11.01 -6.15
N GLN A 250 6.19 11.48 -5.01
CA GLN A 250 7.29 10.86 -4.28
C GLN A 250 6.71 10.01 -3.15
N TYR A 251 6.74 8.69 -3.35
CA TYR A 251 6.24 7.71 -2.38
C TYR A 251 7.44 6.98 -1.78
N PHE A 252 7.63 7.17 -0.47
CA PHE A 252 8.66 6.46 0.31
C PHE A 252 7.98 5.56 1.33
N PHE A 253 8.47 4.34 1.41
CA PHE A 253 8.01 3.35 2.38
C PHE A 253 9.18 2.90 3.24
N CYS A 254 8.97 2.78 4.53
CA CYS A 254 9.93 2.19 5.46
C CYS A 254 9.29 0.96 6.10
N ASN A 255 9.87 -0.21 5.89
CA ASN A 255 9.33 -1.49 6.36
C ASN A 255 7.82 -1.64 6.04
N GLY A 256 7.40 -1.32 4.81
CA GLY A 256 6.01 -1.37 4.33
C GLY A 256 5.13 -0.17 4.71
N ARG A 257 5.58 0.72 5.59
CA ARG A 257 4.83 1.90 6.02
C ARG A 257 5.17 3.11 5.15
N TRP A 258 4.16 3.79 4.65
CA TRP A 258 4.37 5.07 3.97
C TRP A 258 4.86 6.16 4.93
N ILE A 259 5.94 6.85 4.54
CA ILE A 259 6.57 7.89 5.35
C ILE A 259 6.84 9.16 4.53
N ARG A 260 6.95 10.26 5.25
CA ARG A 260 7.53 11.52 4.77
C ARG A 260 8.89 11.70 5.42
N SER A 261 9.92 11.82 4.60
CA SER A 261 11.28 12.06 5.09
C SER A 261 11.96 13.10 4.21
N ALA A 262 12.39 14.20 4.83
CA ALA A 262 13.15 15.25 4.14
C ALA A 262 14.51 14.72 3.66
N ALA A 263 15.11 13.80 4.40
CA ALA A 263 16.37 13.18 4.04
C ALA A 263 16.26 12.33 2.78
N LEU A 264 15.20 11.49 2.67
CA LEU A 264 14.96 10.67 1.47
C LEU A 264 14.64 11.53 0.24
N GLN A 265 13.85 12.59 0.43
CA GLN A 265 13.56 13.56 -0.64
C GLN A 265 14.84 14.25 -1.11
N ALA A 266 15.68 14.72 -0.19
CA ALA A 266 16.94 15.37 -0.50
C ALA A 266 17.92 14.42 -1.20
N ALA A 267 18.04 13.17 -0.75
CA ALA A 267 18.88 12.15 -1.37
C ALA A 267 18.47 11.88 -2.82
N LEU A 268 17.16 11.65 -3.04
CA LEU A 268 16.62 11.45 -4.39
C LEU A 268 16.86 12.67 -5.29
N GLU A 269 16.49 13.87 -4.84
CA GLU A 269 16.64 15.11 -5.61
C GLU A 269 18.11 15.44 -5.90
N GLN A 270 19.01 15.14 -4.96
CA GLN A 270 20.45 15.31 -5.18
C GLN A 270 20.99 14.34 -6.25
N ALA A 271 20.49 13.10 -6.32
CA ALA A 271 20.87 12.17 -7.39
C ALA A 271 20.50 12.69 -8.78
N TYR A 272 19.39 13.46 -8.89
CA TYR A 272 18.94 14.08 -10.13
C TYR A 272 19.57 15.43 -10.43
N ARG A 273 20.51 15.89 -9.60
CA ARG A 273 21.16 17.19 -9.81
C ARG A 273 21.78 17.26 -11.21
N ASN A 274 21.48 18.32 -11.95
CA ASN A 274 21.89 18.55 -13.36
C ASN A 274 21.28 17.60 -14.41
N THR A 275 20.26 16.81 -14.05
CA THR A 275 19.54 15.94 -15.01
C THR A 275 18.10 16.37 -15.22
N LEU A 276 17.48 17.03 -14.25
CA LEU A 276 16.14 17.59 -14.34
C LEU A 276 16.17 19.09 -14.66
N LEU A 277 15.13 19.55 -15.35
CA LEU A 277 14.90 20.99 -15.54
C LEU A 277 14.60 21.67 -14.20
N VAL A 278 14.97 22.94 -14.10
CA VAL A 278 14.69 23.75 -12.90
C VAL A 278 13.18 23.77 -12.60
N GLY A 279 12.83 23.55 -11.34
CA GLY A 279 11.44 23.47 -10.88
C GLY A 279 10.74 22.13 -11.18
N ARG A 280 11.47 21.13 -11.65
CA ARG A 280 10.95 19.76 -11.78
C ARG A 280 11.48 18.85 -10.69
N PHE A 281 10.66 17.90 -10.29
CA PHE A 281 10.93 16.92 -9.24
C PHE A 281 10.82 15.51 -9.81
N PRO A 282 11.67 14.58 -9.37
CA PRO A 282 11.53 13.17 -9.73
C PRO A 282 10.29 12.58 -9.06
N ALA A 283 9.59 11.69 -9.76
CA ALA A 283 8.63 10.79 -9.13
C ALA A 283 9.35 9.51 -8.68
N CYS A 284 8.85 8.88 -7.61
CA CYS A 284 9.40 7.61 -7.13
C CYS A 284 8.36 6.79 -6.37
N VAL A 285 8.61 5.48 -6.35
CA VAL A 285 8.01 4.53 -5.41
C VAL A 285 9.18 3.73 -4.86
N LEU A 286 9.68 4.10 -3.67
CA LEU A 286 10.87 3.52 -3.07
C LEU A 286 10.55 2.91 -1.71
N TYR A 287 11.04 1.70 -1.50
CA TYR A 287 10.95 0.96 -0.25
C TYR A 287 12.33 0.96 0.40
N VAL A 288 12.35 1.32 1.66
CA VAL A 288 13.53 1.32 2.52
C VAL A 288 13.34 0.22 3.55
N GLU A 289 14.19 -0.76 3.52
CA GLU A 289 14.23 -1.87 4.46
C GLU A 289 15.36 -1.67 5.45
N LEU A 290 15.02 -1.69 6.73
CA LEU A 290 15.91 -1.50 7.86
C LEU A 290 15.53 -2.45 9.00
N SER A 291 16.49 -2.73 9.88
CA SER A 291 16.15 -3.33 11.18
C SER A 291 15.13 -2.44 11.92
N CYS A 292 14.09 -3.04 12.51
CA CYS A 292 13.12 -2.29 13.30
C CYS A 292 13.76 -1.46 14.42
N ALA A 293 14.85 -1.93 15.02
CA ALA A 293 15.61 -1.22 16.03
C ALA A 293 16.35 0.04 15.49
N ALA A 294 16.50 0.15 14.16
CA ALA A 294 17.16 1.31 13.53
C ALA A 294 16.18 2.44 13.14
N VAL A 295 14.88 2.27 13.43
CA VAL A 295 13.82 3.21 13.05
C VAL A 295 12.89 3.46 14.22
N ASP A 296 12.81 4.71 14.67
CA ASP A 296 11.76 5.14 15.60
C ASP A 296 10.55 5.63 14.80
N VAL A 297 9.44 4.88 14.87
CA VAL A 297 8.16 5.20 14.22
C VAL A 297 7.19 5.94 15.14
N ASN A 298 7.55 6.13 16.43
CA ASN A 298 6.70 6.78 17.43
C ASN A 298 6.95 8.29 17.53
N VAL A 299 7.20 8.96 16.41
CA VAL A 299 7.54 10.38 16.36
C VAL A 299 6.31 11.26 16.18
N HIS A 300 5.33 10.81 15.40
CA HIS A 300 4.13 11.57 15.06
C HIS A 300 2.86 10.74 15.26
N PRO A 301 1.73 11.31 15.76
CA PRO A 301 0.48 10.56 15.98
C PRO A 301 0.01 9.81 14.74
N ALA A 302 0.05 10.43 13.56
CA ALA A 302 -0.30 9.80 12.28
C ALA A 302 0.77 8.83 11.75
N LYS A 303 1.89 8.63 12.46
CA LYS A 303 3.01 7.73 12.09
C LYS A 303 3.56 7.96 10.68
N THR A 304 3.44 9.17 10.16
CA THR A 304 3.92 9.53 8.82
C THR A 304 5.36 10.01 8.81
N GLU A 305 5.93 10.32 9.97
CA GLU A 305 7.31 10.73 10.14
C GLU A 305 8.04 9.68 10.98
N VAL A 306 9.28 9.38 10.61
CA VAL A 306 10.14 8.43 11.31
C VAL A 306 11.49 9.08 11.57
N LYS A 307 12.17 8.66 12.63
CA LYS A 307 13.59 8.99 12.86
C LYS A 307 14.44 7.77 12.59
N PHE A 308 15.46 7.94 11.79
CA PHE A 308 16.45 6.90 11.51
C PHE A 308 17.63 7.06 12.49
N THR A 309 18.06 5.96 13.10
CA THR A 309 19.26 5.95 13.95
C THR A 309 20.50 6.32 13.12
N HIS A 310 20.56 5.86 11.87
CA HIS A 310 21.64 6.13 10.92
C HIS A 310 21.08 6.77 9.65
N GLU A 311 20.69 8.05 9.74
CA GLU A 311 20.08 8.79 8.61
C GLU A 311 20.99 8.82 7.38
N ARG A 312 22.32 8.86 7.59
CA ARG A 312 23.29 8.87 6.51
C ARG A 312 23.27 7.58 5.68
N ALA A 313 23.14 6.43 6.31
CA ALA A 313 23.06 5.15 5.61
C ALA A 313 21.85 5.12 4.66
N VAL A 314 20.70 5.58 5.15
CA VAL A 314 19.45 5.67 4.37
C VAL A 314 19.59 6.67 3.23
N PHE A 315 20.19 7.83 3.49
CA PHE A 315 20.47 8.83 2.46
C PHE A 315 21.37 8.26 1.36
N ASP A 316 22.49 7.65 1.75
CA ASP A 316 23.50 7.11 0.83
C ASP A 316 22.89 5.96 -0.02
N ALA A 317 22.09 5.06 0.57
CA ALA A 317 21.41 3.98 -0.14
C ALA A 317 20.47 4.53 -1.25
N VAL A 318 19.65 5.55 -0.96
CA VAL A 318 18.78 6.19 -1.94
C VAL A 318 19.59 6.94 -2.99
N TYR A 319 20.57 7.72 -2.58
CA TYR A 319 21.38 8.55 -3.48
C TYR A 319 22.16 7.71 -4.49
N TYR A 320 22.91 6.71 -4.03
CA TYR A 320 23.71 5.87 -4.91
C TYR A 320 22.85 4.93 -5.75
N GLY A 321 21.76 4.38 -5.20
CA GLY A 321 20.80 3.58 -5.96
C GLY A 321 20.15 4.37 -7.10
N ALA A 322 19.68 5.58 -6.82
CA ALA A 322 19.11 6.46 -7.85
C ALA A 322 20.15 6.88 -8.91
N ARG A 323 21.38 7.20 -8.49
CA ARG A 323 22.45 7.50 -9.45
C ARG A 323 22.79 6.34 -10.35
N ALA A 324 22.92 5.13 -9.80
CA ALA A 324 23.20 3.93 -10.58
C ALA A 324 22.08 3.66 -11.62
N ALA A 325 20.81 3.81 -11.23
CA ALA A 325 19.68 3.66 -12.13
C ALA A 325 19.71 4.69 -13.28
N LEU A 326 20.02 5.96 -12.98
CA LEU A 326 20.14 7.03 -13.99
C LEU A 326 21.34 6.86 -14.93
N GLU A 327 22.44 6.28 -14.44
CA GLU A 327 23.62 5.98 -15.24
C GLU A 327 23.36 4.77 -16.16
N ALA A 328 22.64 3.77 -15.69
CA ALA A 328 22.23 2.61 -16.49
C ALA A 328 21.30 3.00 -17.65
N GLU A 329 20.38 3.96 -17.45
CA GLU A 329 19.52 4.50 -18.52
C GLU A 329 20.35 5.17 -19.64
N LYS A 330 21.43 5.86 -19.29
CA LYS A 330 22.30 6.58 -20.25
C LYS A 330 23.27 5.65 -20.97
N ALA A 331 23.51 4.46 -20.44
CA ALA A 331 24.41 3.51 -21.08
C ALA A 331 23.85 3.10 -22.45
N PRO A 332 24.60 3.24 -23.55
CA PRO A 332 24.15 2.75 -24.84
C PRO A 332 23.89 1.26 -24.72
N VAL A 333 22.72 0.81 -25.18
CA VAL A 333 22.39 -0.62 -25.26
C VAL A 333 23.40 -1.24 -26.24
N THR A 334 24.55 -1.63 -25.74
CA THR A 334 25.50 -2.44 -26.50
C THR A 334 24.91 -3.84 -26.55
N THR A 335 23.97 -4.05 -27.45
CA THR A 335 23.67 -5.39 -27.93
C THR A 335 24.96 -5.90 -28.56
N LEU A 336 25.78 -6.55 -27.77
CA LEU A 336 26.67 -7.57 -28.28
C LEU A 336 25.74 -8.64 -28.89
N ALA A 337 25.27 -8.38 -30.10
CA ALA A 337 24.83 -9.44 -30.98
C ALA A 337 26.03 -10.37 -31.06
N LYS A 338 25.95 -11.48 -30.29
CA LYS A 338 26.81 -12.63 -30.43
C LYS A 338 26.67 -12.98 -31.92
N ALA A 339 27.63 -12.53 -32.71
CA ALA A 339 27.67 -12.86 -34.12
C ALA A 339 27.56 -14.38 -34.17
N ALA A 340 26.38 -14.86 -34.52
CA ALA A 340 26.18 -16.24 -34.84
C ALA A 340 27.19 -16.53 -35.92
N ALA A 341 28.17 -17.39 -35.60
CA ALA A 341 29.18 -17.82 -36.56
C ALA A 341 28.42 -18.21 -37.81
N ARG A 342 28.67 -17.49 -38.90
CA ARG A 342 28.12 -17.82 -40.19
C ARG A 342 28.51 -19.27 -40.46
N PRO A 343 27.55 -20.20 -40.73
CA PRO A 343 27.93 -21.55 -41.11
C PRO A 343 28.82 -21.49 -42.34
N ALA A 344 29.93 -22.19 -42.29
CA ALA A 344 30.84 -22.29 -43.43
C ALA A 344 30.05 -22.74 -44.68
N PRO A 345 30.31 -22.16 -45.86
CA PRO A 345 29.60 -22.55 -47.06
C PRO A 345 29.85 -24.05 -47.34
N ALA A 346 28.73 -24.76 -47.50
CA ALA A 346 28.76 -26.19 -47.87
C ALA A 346 29.57 -26.35 -49.19
N PRO A 347 30.40 -27.44 -49.31
CA PRO A 347 31.16 -27.69 -50.54
C PRO A 347 30.19 -27.85 -51.71
N LYS A 348 30.48 -27.17 -52.81
CA LYS A 348 29.74 -27.29 -54.06
C LYS A 348 29.81 -28.73 -54.56
N ALA A 349 28.64 -29.36 -54.71
CA ALA A 349 28.53 -30.67 -55.33
C ALA A 349 28.92 -30.59 -56.81
N ASP A 350 29.79 -31.50 -57.27
CA ASP A 350 30.15 -31.65 -58.68
C ASP A 350 28.94 -32.08 -59.53
N PRO A 351 28.72 -31.50 -60.70
CA PRO A 351 27.49 -31.69 -61.47
C PRO A 351 27.58 -32.86 -62.46
N PHE A 352 28.11 -34.03 -62.09
CA PHE A 352 28.04 -35.17 -63.01
C PHE A 352 28.15 -36.52 -62.26
N VAL A 353 26.99 -37.12 -61.89
CA VAL A 353 26.84 -38.57 -61.72
C VAL A 353 25.53 -38.98 -62.37
N PRO A 354 25.52 -39.91 -63.33
CA PRO A 354 24.28 -40.33 -63.99
C PRO A 354 23.40 -41.16 -63.07
N ALA A 355 22.09 -40.91 -63.11
CA ALA A 355 21.08 -41.58 -62.34
C ALA A 355 20.88 -43.06 -62.74
N ALA A 356 20.86 -43.97 -61.77
CA ALA A 356 20.44 -45.37 -61.94
C ALA A 356 18.90 -45.44 -62.13
N PRO A 357 18.37 -46.42 -62.83
CA PRO A 357 16.95 -46.46 -63.23
C PRO A 357 16.06 -46.86 -62.01
N LYS A 358 14.93 -46.15 -61.87
CA LYS A 358 13.88 -46.37 -60.89
C LYS A 358 13.17 -47.72 -61.15
N ALA A 359 13.07 -48.57 -60.15
CA ALA A 359 12.21 -49.76 -60.10
C ALA A 359 10.74 -49.36 -60.02
N ALA A 360 9.86 -50.05 -60.73
CA ALA A 360 8.44 -49.83 -60.83
C ALA A 360 7.70 -50.20 -59.50
N PRO A 361 6.58 -49.53 -59.20
CA PRO A 361 5.84 -49.80 -57.99
C PRO A 361 4.99 -51.08 -58.07
N ALA A 362 4.99 -51.87 -57.01
CA ALA A 362 4.17 -53.07 -56.85
C ALA A 362 2.72 -52.68 -56.57
N ALA A 363 1.78 -53.41 -57.16
CA ALA A 363 0.34 -53.25 -57.04
C ALA A 363 -0.19 -53.58 -55.62
N PRO A 364 -1.30 -52.98 -55.19
CA PRO A 364 -1.90 -53.21 -53.88
C PRO A 364 -2.67 -54.54 -53.84
N ALA A 365 -2.51 -55.29 -52.75
CA ALA A 365 -3.27 -56.51 -52.43
C ALA A 365 -4.68 -56.16 -51.92
N ALA A 366 -5.69 -56.93 -52.36
CA ALA A 366 -7.07 -56.78 -51.99
C ALA A 366 -7.38 -57.27 -50.55
N PRO A 367 -8.42 -56.80 -49.91
CA PRO A 367 -8.79 -57.24 -48.55
C PRO A 367 -9.53 -58.56 -48.54
N ALA A 368 -9.17 -59.44 -47.61
CA ALA A 368 -9.89 -60.67 -47.32
C ALA A 368 -10.97 -60.40 -46.26
N PHE A 369 -12.20 -60.83 -46.59
CA PHE A 369 -13.32 -60.96 -45.68
C PHE A 369 -13.18 -62.23 -44.83
N ALA A 370 -13.36 -62.14 -43.53
CA ALA A 370 -14.14 -63.02 -42.65
C ALA A 370 -14.40 -62.35 -41.32
#